data_823e786284c84c6c8af487dcfd4dca16
#
_entry.id   823e786284c84c6c8af487dcfd4dca16
#
_cell.length_a   1.000
_cell.length_b   1.000
_cell.length_c   1.000
_cell.angle_alpha   90.00
_cell.angle_beta   90.00
_cell.angle_gamma   90.00
#
_symmetry.space_group_name_H-M   'P 1'
#
loop_
_entity.id
_entity.type
_entity.pdbx_description
1 polymer ?
#
loop_
_entity_poly.entity_id
_entity_poly.type
_entity_poly.pdbx_seq_one_letter_code
_entity_poly.pdbx_strand_id
1 'polypeptide(L)'
;GDSGVCVVAKNNGVVENVDAARIVVRVTDSKNSSNAVDIYNLTKYTRSNQNTCINQRPLVSVGDKVKFGDILADGPSVDNGELALGQNIRIAFMPWNGYNFEDSILMSEKVSREDRFTSIHIQELTCISRDTKLGSEEITADIPNVGEGSLGKLDECGMVYVGAEVQAGDILVGKITPKGETQLSPEEKLLRAIFGEKASDVKDTSLRVPSSINGTVIGVEVFTRDGMEKDERTQSIEADHLSVAKKDADDQIKIINDATRIRLVDIIKGSKISKGPGLKKGANPSADDLSELSLDDLLSVRTSDDSAN
;
A
#
# COMPACT_ATOMS: atom_id res chain seq x y z
N GLY A 1 -3.02 20.08 -8.40
CA GLY A 1 -2.06 20.35 -7.31
C GLY A 1 -2.75 20.76 -6.01
N ASP A 2 -3.53 21.82 -6.03
CA ASP A 2 -4.10 22.43 -4.81
C ASP A 2 -5.13 21.57 -4.06
N SER A 3 -5.71 20.59 -4.73
CA SER A 3 -6.66 19.64 -4.11
C SER A 3 -6.02 18.62 -3.17
N GLY A 4 -4.68 18.56 -3.12
CA GLY A 4 -3.96 17.57 -2.32
C GLY A 4 -3.94 16.15 -2.90
N VAL A 5 -4.43 15.97 -4.12
CA VAL A 5 -4.43 14.67 -4.82
C VAL A 5 -3.03 14.35 -5.36
N CYS A 6 -2.30 15.38 -5.80
CA CYS A 6 -0.92 15.28 -6.27
C CYS A 6 0.06 15.52 -5.13
N VAL A 7 1.25 14.95 -5.25
CA VAL A 7 2.37 15.26 -4.36
C VAL A 7 3.12 16.48 -4.89
N VAL A 8 3.23 17.50 -4.06
CA VAL A 8 3.82 18.80 -4.43
C VAL A 8 5.09 19.04 -3.62
N ALA A 9 6.11 19.62 -4.26
CA ALA A 9 7.38 19.94 -3.62
C ALA A 9 7.20 21.04 -2.55
N LYS A 10 7.68 20.76 -1.34
CA LYS A 10 7.64 21.68 -0.18
C LYS A 10 8.78 22.69 -0.19
N ASN A 11 9.91 22.32 -0.80
CA ASN A 11 11.12 23.13 -0.87
C ASN A 11 11.78 23.03 -2.25
N ASN A 12 12.64 23.99 -2.54
CA ASN A 12 13.50 23.90 -3.74
C ASN A 12 14.58 22.85 -3.51
N GLY A 13 14.83 22.00 -4.50
CA GLY A 13 15.79 20.94 -4.35
C GLY A 13 16.16 20.22 -5.63
N VAL A 14 16.93 19.15 -5.46
CA VAL A 14 17.29 18.21 -6.53
C VAL A 14 16.79 16.83 -6.13
N VAL A 15 16.14 16.15 -7.04
CA VAL A 15 15.66 14.80 -6.84
C VAL A 15 16.85 13.85 -6.76
N GLU A 16 17.02 13.18 -5.63
CA GLU A 16 18.15 12.30 -5.37
C GLU A 16 17.81 10.84 -5.62
N ASN A 17 16.59 10.44 -5.25
CA ASN A 17 16.11 9.10 -5.48
C ASN A 17 14.61 9.10 -5.77
N VAL A 18 14.18 8.20 -6.67
CA VAL A 18 12.78 7.98 -7.02
C VAL A 18 12.53 6.48 -7.09
N ASP A 19 11.59 6.02 -6.33
CA ASP A 19 11.05 4.67 -6.43
C ASP A 19 9.51 4.69 -6.48
N ALA A 20 8.89 3.52 -6.57
CA ALA A 20 7.44 3.43 -6.64
C ALA A 20 6.72 3.88 -5.36
N ALA A 21 7.41 3.84 -4.21
CA ALA A 21 6.84 4.11 -2.89
C ALA A 21 7.22 5.50 -2.36
N ARG A 22 8.34 6.07 -2.82
CA ARG A 22 8.84 7.35 -2.29
C ARG A 22 9.66 8.15 -3.29
N ILE A 23 9.70 9.46 -3.06
CA ILE A 23 10.57 10.41 -3.76
C ILE A 23 11.41 11.12 -2.70
N VAL A 24 12.73 11.16 -2.92
CA VAL A 24 13.67 11.82 -2.03
C VAL A 24 14.23 13.06 -2.73
N VAL A 25 14.04 14.22 -2.13
CA VAL A 25 14.50 15.51 -2.67
C VAL A 25 15.50 16.12 -1.70
N ARG A 26 16.74 16.31 -2.14
CA ARG A 26 17.73 17.05 -1.38
C ARG A 26 17.48 18.55 -1.50
N VAL A 27 17.26 19.19 -0.37
CA VAL A 27 16.93 20.61 -0.31
C VAL A 27 18.18 21.44 -0.60
N THR A 28 18.09 22.33 -1.58
CA THR A 28 19.20 23.23 -1.97
C THR A 28 19.13 24.59 -1.26
N ASP A 29 17.94 24.97 -0.77
CA ASP A 29 17.69 26.27 -0.15
C ASP A 29 17.96 26.21 1.37
N SER A 30 19.23 26.25 1.75
CA SER A 30 19.67 26.10 3.13
C SER A 30 19.28 27.26 4.07
N LYS A 31 18.83 28.40 3.52
CA LYS A 31 18.47 29.57 4.33
C LYS A 31 17.04 29.55 4.86
N ASN A 32 16.14 28.85 4.17
CA ASN A 32 14.71 28.83 4.49
C ASN A 32 14.19 27.47 5.00
N SER A 33 15.01 26.43 4.96
CA SER A 33 14.61 25.10 5.39
C SER A 33 15.55 24.55 6.47
N SER A 34 14.97 24.06 7.56
CA SER A 34 15.68 23.32 8.61
C SER A 34 16.10 21.93 8.14
N ASN A 35 15.43 21.39 7.11
CA ASN A 35 15.62 20.04 6.64
C ASN A 35 16.73 19.96 5.57
N ALA A 36 17.54 18.92 5.64
CA ALA A 36 18.55 18.61 4.63
C ALA A 36 17.91 17.87 3.43
N VAL A 37 16.89 17.10 3.69
CA VAL A 37 16.17 16.27 2.71
C VAL A 37 14.68 16.27 3.02
N ASP A 38 13.86 16.23 1.96
CA ASP A 38 12.44 16.00 2.04
C ASP A 38 12.12 14.61 1.46
N ILE A 39 11.44 13.78 2.22
CA ILE A 39 10.97 12.46 1.82
C ILE A 39 9.46 12.53 1.58
N TYR A 40 9.03 12.18 0.37
CA TYR A 40 7.63 12.12 -0.03
C TYR A 40 7.23 10.67 -0.22
N ASN A 41 6.41 10.14 0.70
CA ASN A 41 5.84 8.81 0.56
C ASN A 41 4.63 8.86 -0.37
N LEU A 42 4.60 7.96 -1.34
CA LEU A 42 3.53 7.86 -2.32
C LEU A 42 2.46 6.87 -1.85
N THR A 43 1.20 7.25 -2.00
CA THR A 43 0.08 6.35 -1.75
C THR A 43 -0.05 5.36 -2.90
N LYS A 44 -0.03 4.07 -2.60
CA LYS A 44 -0.06 2.99 -3.59
C LYS A 44 -1.28 2.11 -3.38
N TYR A 45 -2.11 1.97 -4.41
CA TYR A 45 -3.22 1.02 -4.50
C TYR A 45 -4.09 0.93 -3.24
N THR A 46 -4.52 2.08 -2.72
CA THR A 46 -5.44 2.15 -1.60
C THR A 46 -6.89 2.35 -2.08
N ARG A 47 -7.83 1.87 -1.28
CA ARG A 47 -9.26 2.02 -1.56
C ARG A 47 -9.75 3.42 -1.19
N SER A 48 -10.48 4.08 -2.10
CA SER A 48 -11.24 5.28 -1.77
C SER A 48 -12.60 4.92 -1.14
N ASN A 49 -13.31 5.91 -0.61
CA ASN A 49 -14.66 5.72 -0.06
C ASN A 49 -15.66 5.18 -1.10
N GLN A 50 -15.43 5.40 -2.38
CA GLN A 50 -16.26 4.93 -3.50
C GLN A 50 -15.68 3.66 -4.15
N ASN A 51 -14.80 2.93 -3.48
CA ASN A 51 -14.14 1.72 -3.99
C ASN A 51 -13.27 1.96 -5.24
N THR A 52 -12.87 3.19 -5.51
CA THR A 52 -11.94 3.50 -6.58
C THR A 52 -10.50 3.31 -6.10
N CYS A 53 -9.59 3.05 -7.03
CA CYS A 53 -8.17 2.89 -6.73
C CYS A 53 -7.50 4.25 -6.58
N ILE A 54 -6.86 4.49 -5.43
CA ILE A 54 -5.97 5.63 -5.22
C ILE A 54 -4.54 5.13 -5.42
N ASN A 55 -3.87 5.65 -6.42
CA ASN A 55 -2.49 5.32 -6.73
C ASN A 55 -1.76 6.57 -7.19
N GLN A 56 -0.62 6.89 -6.57
CA GLN A 56 0.21 8.02 -6.95
C GLN A 56 1.39 7.53 -7.79
N ARG A 57 1.66 8.25 -8.86
CA ARG A 57 2.70 7.91 -9.85
C ARG A 57 3.71 9.05 -9.95
N PRO A 58 5.02 8.80 -9.74
CA PRO A 58 6.05 9.82 -9.86
C PRO A 58 6.15 10.33 -11.30
N LEU A 59 6.34 11.64 -11.44
CA LEU A 59 6.59 12.33 -12.72
C LEU A 59 8.05 12.69 -12.91
N VAL A 60 8.78 12.87 -11.79
CA VAL A 60 10.16 13.33 -11.78
C VAL A 60 11.14 12.17 -11.91
N SER A 61 12.32 12.50 -12.43
CA SER A 61 13.47 11.57 -12.55
C SER A 61 14.60 12.00 -11.64
N VAL A 62 15.49 11.05 -11.34
CA VAL A 62 16.71 11.34 -10.53
C VAL A 62 17.55 12.40 -11.21
N GLY A 63 17.95 13.42 -10.48
CA GLY A 63 18.73 14.57 -10.97
C GLY A 63 17.91 15.78 -11.39
N ASP A 64 16.57 15.68 -11.44
CA ASP A 64 15.72 16.82 -11.78
C ASP A 64 15.77 17.89 -10.69
N LYS A 65 15.78 19.14 -11.13
CA LYS A 65 15.69 20.30 -10.24
C LYS A 65 14.23 20.69 -10.07
N VAL A 66 13.77 20.67 -8.84
CA VAL A 66 12.38 21.00 -8.47
C VAL A 66 12.34 22.29 -7.66
N LYS A 67 11.26 23.05 -7.83
CA LYS A 67 10.98 24.26 -7.09
C LYS A 67 9.80 24.04 -6.15
N PHE A 68 9.69 24.89 -5.15
CA PHE A 68 8.50 24.95 -4.31
C PHE A 68 7.23 25.06 -5.17
N GLY A 69 6.27 24.17 -4.94
CA GLY A 69 5.02 24.13 -5.69
C GLY A 69 5.01 23.24 -6.94
N ASP A 70 6.18 22.74 -7.38
CA ASP A 70 6.22 21.80 -8.52
C ASP A 70 5.57 20.47 -8.15
N ILE A 71 4.92 19.83 -9.12
CA ILE A 71 4.26 18.54 -8.93
C ILE A 71 5.29 17.43 -9.10
N LEU A 72 5.44 16.61 -8.06
CA LEU A 72 6.37 15.48 -8.03
C LEU A 72 5.73 14.17 -8.45
N ALA A 73 4.45 13.98 -8.11
CA ALA A 73 3.69 12.80 -8.47
C ALA A 73 2.24 13.12 -8.76
N ASP A 74 1.69 12.48 -9.78
CA ASP A 74 0.27 12.54 -10.11
C ASP A 74 -0.55 11.63 -9.21
N GLY A 75 -1.73 12.09 -8.85
CA GLY A 75 -2.74 11.32 -8.15
C GLY A 75 -3.75 10.64 -9.08
N PRO A 76 -4.81 10.05 -8.52
CA PRO A 76 -5.88 9.48 -9.31
C PRO A 76 -6.58 10.54 -10.16
N SER A 77 -6.93 10.19 -11.39
CA SER A 77 -7.59 11.07 -12.37
C SER A 77 -6.84 12.38 -12.66
N VAL A 78 -5.52 12.34 -12.59
CA VAL A 78 -4.64 13.47 -12.91
C VAL A 78 -3.59 13.02 -13.92
N ASP A 79 -3.26 13.89 -14.86
CA ASP A 79 -2.19 13.69 -15.83
C ASP A 79 -1.34 14.96 -15.92
N ASN A 80 -0.05 14.84 -15.62
CA ASN A 80 0.89 15.96 -15.55
C ASN A 80 0.39 17.15 -14.71
N GLY A 81 -0.26 16.83 -13.59
CA GLY A 81 -0.78 17.81 -12.63
C GLY A 81 -2.11 18.46 -13.02
N GLU A 82 -2.66 18.10 -14.15
CA GLU A 82 -3.96 18.58 -14.63
C GLU A 82 -5.05 17.51 -14.44
N LEU A 83 -6.27 17.94 -14.18
CA LEU A 83 -7.40 17.05 -14.00
C LEU A 83 -7.72 16.31 -15.31
N ALA A 84 -7.71 14.98 -15.27
CA ALA A 84 -7.95 14.08 -16.39
C ALA A 84 -9.02 13.05 -16.02
N LEU A 85 -10.30 13.46 -16.02
CA LEU A 85 -11.43 12.60 -15.63
C LEU A 85 -11.84 11.59 -16.71
N GLY A 86 -11.31 11.70 -17.90
CA GLY A 86 -11.63 10.84 -19.04
C GLY A 86 -10.65 11.06 -20.18
N GLN A 87 -11.04 10.60 -21.35
CA GLN A 87 -10.23 10.72 -22.55
C GLN A 87 -11.06 11.30 -23.71
N ASN A 88 -10.41 12.06 -24.58
CA ASN A 88 -11.03 12.55 -25.79
C ASN A 88 -11.10 11.43 -26.83
N ILE A 89 -12.28 11.21 -27.40
CA ILE A 89 -12.49 10.27 -28.51
C ILE A 89 -13.13 10.99 -29.69
N ARG A 90 -12.88 10.49 -30.89
CA ARG A 90 -13.54 10.97 -32.09
C ARG A 90 -14.90 10.28 -32.23
N ILE A 91 -15.96 11.07 -32.38
CA ILE A 91 -17.34 10.60 -32.50
C ILE A 91 -17.89 11.01 -33.85
N ALA A 92 -18.68 10.13 -34.48
CA ALA A 92 -19.47 10.42 -35.66
C ALA A 92 -20.97 10.24 -35.34
N PHE A 93 -21.78 11.25 -35.62
CA PHE A 93 -23.24 11.18 -35.46
C PHE A 93 -23.83 10.84 -36.82
N MET A 94 -24.09 9.56 -37.03
CA MET A 94 -24.63 9.05 -38.29
C MET A 94 -25.29 7.70 -38.11
N PRO A 95 -26.37 7.33 -38.87
CA PRO A 95 -26.86 5.97 -38.88
C PRO A 95 -25.82 5.04 -39.54
N TRP A 96 -25.62 3.85 -39.00
CA TRP A 96 -24.69 2.89 -39.56
C TRP A 96 -25.27 1.47 -39.57
N ASN A 97 -25.77 1.04 -40.74
CA ASN A 97 -26.33 -0.31 -40.97
C ASN A 97 -27.35 -0.80 -39.92
N GLY A 98 -28.05 0.11 -39.26
CA GLY A 98 -29.01 -0.23 -38.20
C GLY A 98 -28.41 -0.67 -36.86
N TYR A 99 -27.09 -0.79 -36.74
CA TYR A 99 -26.46 -1.25 -35.51
C TYR A 99 -26.46 -0.21 -34.37
N ASN A 100 -26.74 1.03 -34.68
CA ASN A 100 -26.90 2.11 -33.71
C ASN A 100 -28.36 2.61 -33.63
N PHE A 101 -29.32 1.68 -33.80
CA PHE A 101 -30.75 1.96 -33.66
C PHE A 101 -31.10 2.29 -32.21
N GLU A 102 -31.97 3.27 -32.02
CA GLU A 102 -32.34 3.84 -30.71
C GLU A 102 -31.11 4.35 -29.93
N ASP A 103 -30.91 3.88 -28.70
CA ASP A 103 -29.84 4.31 -27.80
C ASP A 103 -28.55 3.48 -27.96
N SER A 104 -28.48 2.63 -28.99
CA SER A 104 -27.32 1.78 -29.24
C SER A 104 -26.13 2.61 -29.73
N ILE A 105 -24.94 2.33 -29.20
CA ILE A 105 -23.70 2.98 -29.57
C ILE A 105 -22.73 1.93 -30.09
N LEU A 106 -22.14 2.19 -31.25
CA LEU A 106 -21.03 1.42 -31.81
C LEU A 106 -19.72 1.98 -31.31
N MET A 107 -18.87 1.13 -30.81
CA MET A 107 -17.52 1.49 -30.36
C MET A 107 -16.47 0.72 -31.15
N SER A 108 -15.36 1.36 -31.44
CA SER A 108 -14.21 0.68 -32.02
C SER A 108 -13.59 -0.27 -30.99
N GLU A 109 -13.20 -1.46 -31.41
CA GLU A 109 -12.43 -2.42 -30.61
C GLU A 109 -11.12 -1.82 -30.04
N LYS A 110 -10.58 -0.82 -30.72
CA LYS A 110 -9.40 -0.07 -30.28
C LYS A 110 -9.55 0.50 -28.86
N VAL A 111 -10.75 0.94 -28.48
CA VAL A 111 -11.03 1.50 -27.16
C VAL A 111 -10.77 0.46 -26.06
N SER A 112 -11.23 -0.78 -26.27
CA SER A 112 -10.99 -1.89 -25.33
C SER A 112 -9.53 -2.35 -25.36
N ARG A 113 -8.94 -2.46 -26.54
CA ARG A 113 -7.56 -2.93 -26.71
C ARG A 113 -6.51 -1.97 -26.13
N GLU A 114 -6.79 -0.66 -26.13
CA GLU A 114 -5.94 0.36 -25.57
C GLU A 114 -6.29 0.74 -24.12
N ASP A 115 -7.21 0.02 -23.49
CA ASP A 115 -7.68 0.24 -22.10
C ASP A 115 -8.10 1.70 -21.82
N ARG A 116 -8.71 2.37 -22.81
CA ARG A 116 -8.96 3.82 -22.71
C ARG A 116 -9.91 4.23 -21.60
N PHE A 117 -10.87 3.40 -21.25
CA PHE A 117 -11.85 3.64 -20.19
C PHE A 117 -11.82 2.55 -19.11
N THR A 118 -10.71 1.85 -19.00
CA THR A 118 -10.51 0.82 -17.98
C THR A 118 -10.28 1.48 -16.62
N SER A 119 -10.99 1.02 -15.62
CA SER A 119 -10.86 1.46 -14.23
C SER A 119 -10.54 0.29 -13.32
N ILE A 120 -9.84 0.58 -12.24
CA ILE A 120 -9.53 -0.39 -11.19
C ILE A 120 -10.39 -0.05 -9.98
N HIS A 121 -11.09 -1.04 -9.47
CA HIS A 121 -11.90 -0.93 -8.25
C HIS A 121 -11.31 -1.81 -7.16
N ILE A 122 -11.20 -1.30 -5.95
CA ILE A 122 -10.75 -2.04 -4.77
C ILE A 122 -11.93 -2.17 -3.84
N GLN A 123 -12.34 -3.42 -3.56
CA GLN A 123 -13.42 -3.72 -2.64
C GLN A 123 -12.88 -4.38 -1.38
N GLU A 124 -13.41 -3.98 -0.25
CA GLU A 124 -13.13 -4.57 1.04
C GLU A 124 -14.33 -5.40 1.48
N LEU A 125 -14.07 -6.67 1.76
CA LEU A 125 -15.07 -7.62 2.26
C LEU A 125 -14.65 -8.05 3.66
N THR A 126 -15.56 -7.92 4.63
CA THR A 126 -15.29 -8.24 6.03
C THR A 126 -16.06 -9.45 6.48
N CYS A 127 -15.40 -10.32 7.23
CA CYS A 127 -16.00 -11.46 7.91
C CYS A 127 -15.77 -11.34 9.42
N ILE A 128 -16.81 -11.51 10.20
CA ILE A 128 -16.71 -11.43 11.65
C ILE A 128 -17.15 -12.76 12.24
N SER A 129 -16.30 -13.36 13.08
CA SER A 129 -16.66 -14.51 13.93
C SER A 129 -17.29 -14.00 15.21
N ARG A 130 -18.44 -14.52 15.58
CA ARG A 130 -19.23 -14.10 16.75
C ARG A 130 -19.50 -15.29 17.68
N ASP A 131 -19.61 -14.99 18.95
CA ASP A 131 -20.10 -15.96 19.92
C ASP A 131 -21.64 -16.06 19.81
N THR A 132 -22.13 -17.26 19.53
CA THR A 132 -23.57 -17.55 19.50
C THR A 132 -24.00 -18.32 20.72
N LYS A 133 -25.28 -18.38 21.01
CA LYS A 133 -25.85 -19.19 22.12
C LYS A 133 -25.57 -20.70 21.99
N LEU A 134 -25.24 -21.15 20.77
CA LEU A 134 -24.99 -22.57 20.46
C LEU A 134 -23.50 -22.91 20.41
N GLY A 135 -22.62 -21.92 20.54
CA GLY A 135 -21.18 -22.02 20.44
C GLY A 135 -20.60 -20.86 19.65
N SER A 136 -19.30 -20.72 19.69
CA SER A 136 -18.58 -19.71 18.92
C SER A 136 -18.53 -20.08 17.42
N GLU A 137 -18.66 -19.11 16.54
CA GLU A 137 -18.33 -19.30 15.13
C GLU A 137 -16.83 -19.48 14.98
N GLU A 138 -16.42 -20.34 14.05
CA GLU A 138 -15.00 -20.62 13.80
C GLU A 138 -14.64 -20.27 12.38
N ILE A 139 -13.44 -19.67 12.20
CA ILE A 139 -12.83 -19.47 10.89
C ILE A 139 -11.90 -20.66 10.65
N THR A 140 -12.18 -21.45 9.62
CA THR A 140 -11.48 -22.69 9.31
C THR A 140 -11.55 -23.05 7.83
N ALA A 141 -10.59 -23.82 7.35
CA ALA A 141 -10.63 -24.42 6.02
C ALA A 141 -11.49 -25.69 5.98
N ASP A 142 -11.80 -26.31 7.12
CA ASP A 142 -12.65 -27.50 7.22
C ASP A 142 -14.14 -27.13 7.15
N ILE A 143 -14.64 -26.99 5.94
CA ILE A 143 -16.03 -26.58 5.67
C ILE A 143 -16.81 -27.79 5.18
N PRO A 144 -17.94 -28.15 5.81
CA PRO A 144 -18.73 -29.28 5.40
C PRO A 144 -19.36 -29.07 4.01
N ASN A 145 -19.44 -30.13 3.22
CA ASN A 145 -20.09 -30.17 1.90
C ASN A 145 -19.47 -29.25 0.84
N VAL A 146 -18.21 -28.89 0.98
CA VAL A 146 -17.44 -28.11 -0.02
C VAL A 146 -16.36 -29.01 -0.63
N GLY A 147 -16.28 -29.02 -1.97
CA GLY A 147 -15.27 -29.79 -2.69
C GLY A 147 -13.87 -29.19 -2.53
N GLU A 148 -12.85 -30.06 -2.53
CA GLU A 148 -11.42 -29.66 -2.38
C GLU A 148 -10.98 -28.59 -3.39
N GLY A 149 -11.53 -28.59 -4.60
CA GLY A 149 -11.21 -27.58 -5.62
C GLY A 149 -11.58 -26.15 -5.22
N SER A 150 -12.63 -25.99 -4.40
CA SER A 150 -13.06 -24.69 -3.88
C SER A 150 -12.25 -24.22 -2.67
N LEU A 151 -11.56 -25.14 -2.01
CA LEU A 151 -10.72 -24.89 -0.85
C LEU A 151 -9.25 -24.61 -1.23
N GLY A 152 -8.84 -24.93 -2.44
CA GLY A 152 -7.44 -24.82 -2.89
C GLY A 152 -6.86 -23.41 -2.89
N LYS A 153 -7.69 -22.38 -2.71
CA LYS A 153 -7.27 -20.98 -2.59
C LYS A 153 -7.18 -20.49 -1.13
N LEU A 154 -7.58 -21.34 -0.18
CA LEU A 154 -7.52 -21.06 1.24
C LEU A 154 -6.23 -21.61 1.86
N ASP A 155 -5.72 -20.94 2.87
CA ASP A 155 -4.67 -21.44 3.74
C ASP A 155 -5.22 -22.40 4.80
N GLU A 156 -4.36 -22.95 5.64
CA GLU A 156 -4.72 -23.88 6.71
C GLU A 156 -5.67 -23.22 7.75
N CYS A 157 -5.62 -21.90 7.89
CA CYS A 157 -6.50 -21.13 8.78
C CYS A 157 -7.86 -20.79 8.14
N GLY A 158 -8.09 -21.18 6.90
CA GLY A 158 -9.33 -20.91 6.19
C GLY A 158 -9.44 -19.54 5.52
N MET A 159 -8.35 -18.84 5.32
CA MET A 159 -8.30 -17.53 4.66
C MET A 159 -7.63 -17.63 3.29
N VAL A 160 -8.13 -16.84 2.33
CA VAL A 160 -7.53 -16.75 1.01
C VAL A 160 -6.13 -16.14 1.08
N TYR A 161 -5.19 -16.65 0.25
CA TYR A 161 -3.84 -16.08 0.19
C TYR A 161 -3.79 -14.83 -0.70
N VAL A 162 -2.87 -13.92 -0.37
CA VAL A 162 -2.62 -12.71 -1.17
C VAL A 162 -2.07 -13.11 -2.54
N GLY A 163 -2.60 -12.50 -3.61
CA GLY A 163 -2.26 -12.83 -4.99
C GLY A 163 -3.19 -13.88 -5.63
N ALA A 164 -4.15 -14.46 -4.90
CA ALA A 164 -5.12 -15.39 -5.45
C ALA A 164 -6.05 -14.70 -6.44
N GLU A 165 -6.24 -15.30 -7.61
CA GLU A 165 -7.27 -14.90 -8.55
C GLU A 165 -8.60 -15.53 -8.14
N VAL A 166 -9.59 -14.71 -7.85
CA VAL A 166 -10.90 -15.13 -7.37
C VAL A 166 -12.00 -14.79 -8.36
N GLN A 167 -13.00 -15.67 -8.41
CA GLN A 167 -14.18 -15.53 -9.25
C GLN A 167 -15.45 -15.47 -8.38
N ALA A 168 -16.54 -15.02 -8.98
CA ALA A 168 -17.83 -15.00 -8.31
C ALA A 168 -18.20 -16.36 -7.70
N GLY A 169 -18.51 -16.38 -6.40
CA GLY A 169 -18.84 -17.59 -5.65
C GLY A 169 -17.66 -18.29 -4.97
N ASP A 170 -16.42 -17.94 -5.28
CA ASP A 170 -15.24 -18.48 -4.56
C ASP A 170 -15.27 -18.09 -3.08
N ILE A 171 -14.71 -18.96 -2.23
CA ILE A 171 -14.64 -18.71 -0.80
C ILE A 171 -13.41 -17.82 -0.52
N LEU A 172 -13.64 -16.73 0.20
CA LEU A 172 -12.58 -15.84 0.67
C LEU A 172 -12.15 -16.15 2.10
N VAL A 173 -13.14 -16.41 2.95
CA VAL A 173 -12.92 -16.79 4.36
C VAL A 173 -13.87 -17.92 4.68
N GLY A 174 -13.33 -19.07 5.05
CA GLY A 174 -14.08 -20.22 5.51
C GLY A 174 -14.59 -19.96 6.92
N LYS A 175 -15.90 -19.98 7.12
CA LYS A 175 -16.51 -19.80 8.44
C LYS A 175 -17.61 -20.83 8.63
N ILE A 176 -17.64 -21.44 9.79
CA ILE A 176 -18.66 -22.38 10.21
C ILE A 176 -19.38 -21.84 11.44
N THR A 177 -20.68 -22.08 11.48
CA THR A 177 -21.55 -21.69 12.60
C THR A 177 -22.19 -22.93 13.18
N PRO A 178 -22.15 -23.15 14.51
CA PRO A 178 -22.82 -24.27 15.17
C PRO A 178 -24.34 -24.29 14.90
N LYS A 179 -24.88 -25.44 14.56
CA LYS A 179 -26.34 -25.65 14.36
C LYS A 179 -26.99 -26.13 15.66
N GLY A 180 -28.15 -25.59 15.98
CA GLY A 180 -29.04 -26.18 17.00
C GLY A 180 -29.81 -27.39 16.49
N GLU A 181 -30.14 -28.32 17.36
CA GLU A 181 -30.90 -29.55 17.03
C GLU A 181 -32.21 -29.30 16.28
N THR A 182 -32.82 -28.13 16.46
CA THR A 182 -34.05 -27.72 15.77
C THR A 182 -33.89 -27.29 14.33
N GLN A 183 -32.65 -27.03 13.88
CA GLN A 183 -32.34 -26.55 12.54
C GLN A 183 -31.88 -27.66 11.58
N LEU A 184 -31.82 -28.89 12.05
CA LEU A 184 -31.47 -30.04 11.20
C LEU A 184 -32.63 -30.36 10.23
N SER A 185 -32.32 -30.51 8.95
CA SER A 185 -33.29 -31.01 7.98
C SER A 185 -33.72 -32.44 8.32
N PRO A 186 -34.87 -32.92 7.86
CA PRO A 186 -35.29 -34.30 8.07
C PRO A 186 -34.26 -35.32 7.56
N GLU A 187 -33.58 -35.02 6.47
CA GLU A 187 -32.54 -35.84 5.85
C GLU A 187 -31.29 -35.87 6.72
N GLU A 188 -30.85 -34.75 7.27
CA GLU A 188 -29.73 -34.65 8.21
C GLU A 188 -30.00 -35.39 9.51
N LYS A 189 -31.25 -35.34 10.03
CA LYS A 189 -31.69 -36.10 11.20
C LYS A 189 -31.61 -37.61 10.94
N LEU A 190 -32.01 -38.06 9.74
CA LEU A 190 -31.95 -39.43 9.32
C LEU A 190 -30.48 -39.91 9.18
N LEU A 191 -29.63 -39.10 8.55
CA LEU A 191 -28.21 -39.38 8.43
C LEU A 191 -27.51 -39.47 9.78
N ARG A 192 -27.85 -38.59 10.71
CA ARG A 192 -27.35 -38.65 12.10
C ARG A 192 -27.79 -39.91 12.83
N ALA A 193 -29.03 -40.36 12.62
CA ALA A 193 -29.55 -41.60 13.21
C ALA A 193 -28.86 -42.85 12.63
N ILE A 194 -28.45 -42.83 11.34
CA ILE A 194 -27.84 -43.97 10.67
C ILE A 194 -26.30 -44.03 10.87
N PHE A 195 -25.64 -42.89 10.76
CA PHE A 195 -24.17 -42.78 10.75
C PHE A 195 -23.55 -42.23 12.07
N GLY A 196 -24.39 -41.99 13.09
CA GLY A 196 -23.96 -41.41 14.37
C GLY A 196 -23.60 -39.92 14.26
N GLU A 197 -22.80 -39.41 15.22
CA GLU A 197 -22.47 -37.98 15.37
C GLU A 197 -21.64 -37.36 14.22
N LYS A 198 -21.38 -38.10 13.14
CA LYS A 198 -20.59 -37.60 11.99
C LYS A 198 -21.34 -36.73 10.99
N ALA A 199 -22.67 -36.52 11.17
CA ALA A 199 -23.35 -35.48 10.42
C ALA A 199 -22.98 -34.14 11.03
N SER A 200 -22.37 -33.26 10.25
CA SER A 200 -21.80 -31.99 10.73
C SER A 200 -22.82 -31.15 11.49
N ASP A 201 -22.53 -30.93 12.79
CA ASP A 201 -23.33 -30.05 13.66
C ASP A 201 -23.13 -28.57 13.33
N VAL A 202 -22.49 -28.26 12.21
CA VAL A 202 -22.12 -26.92 11.78
C VAL A 202 -22.69 -26.58 10.40
N LYS A 203 -22.97 -25.30 10.20
CA LYS A 203 -23.44 -24.74 8.92
C LYS A 203 -22.33 -23.90 8.29
N ASP A 204 -22.16 -24.05 6.99
CA ASP A 204 -21.31 -23.15 6.19
C ASP A 204 -21.90 -21.72 6.17
N THR A 205 -21.14 -20.78 6.71
CA THR A 205 -21.43 -19.34 6.70
C THR A 205 -20.24 -18.55 6.16
N SER A 206 -19.45 -19.19 5.31
CA SER A 206 -18.25 -18.63 4.71
C SER A 206 -18.53 -17.35 3.93
N LEU A 207 -17.56 -16.44 3.95
CA LEU A 207 -17.58 -15.26 3.11
C LEU A 207 -17.18 -15.65 1.69
N ARG A 208 -18.06 -15.37 0.74
CA ARG A 208 -17.84 -15.66 -0.69
C ARG A 208 -17.76 -14.39 -1.50
N VAL A 209 -17.08 -14.48 -2.63
CA VAL A 209 -17.03 -13.40 -3.62
C VAL A 209 -18.45 -13.15 -4.15
N PRO A 210 -18.95 -11.90 -4.12
CA PRO A 210 -20.25 -11.54 -4.67
C PRO A 210 -20.36 -11.87 -6.17
N SER A 211 -21.60 -12.06 -6.62
CA SER A 211 -21.87 -12.25 -8.05
C SER A 211 -21.38 -11.04 -8.86
N SER A 212 -20.84 -11.29 -10.03
CA SER A 212 -20.30 -10.28 -10.97
C SER A 212 -18.96 -9.67 -10.60
N ILE A 213 -18.28 -10.15 -9.56
CA ILE A 213 -16.95 -9.70 -9.19
C ILE A 213 -15.93 -10.78 -9.53
N ASN A 214 -14.91 -10.39 -10.25
CA ASN A 214 -13.70 -11.18 -10.49
C ASN A 214 -12.51 -10.29 -10.22
N GLY A 215 -11.46 -10.81 -9.61
CA GLY A 215 -10.30 -10.00 -9.28
C GLY A 215 -9.19 -10.78 -8.62
N THR A 216 -8.20 -10.05 -8.16
CA THR A 216 -7.04 -10.58 -7.44
C THR A 216 -7.04 -10.05 -6.02
N VAL A 217 -6.78 -10.91 -5.06
CA VAL A 217 -6.66 -10.51 -3.63
C VAL A 217 -5.36 -9.74 -3.44
N ILE A 218 -5.45 -8.48 -3.04
CA ILE A 218 -4.28 -7.61 -2.81
C ILE A 218 -3.84 -7.52 -1.36
N GLY A 219 -4.71 -7.90 -0.42
CA GLY A 219 -4.39 -7.88 1.01
C GLY A 219 -5.38 -8.67 1.84
N VAL A 220 -4.91 -9.19 2.95
CA VAL A 220 -5.70 -9.90 3.97
C VAL A 220 -5.24 -9.37 5.32
N GLU A 221 -6.17 -8.87 6.11
CA GLU A 221 -5.91 -8.37 7.46
C GLU A 221 -6.74 -9.16 8.47
N VAL A 222 -6.14 -9.49 9.60
CA VAL A 222 -6.79 -10.23 10.67
C VAL A 222 -6.73 -9.41 11.96
N PHE A 223 -7.90 -9.23 12.57
CA PHE A 223 -8.04 -8.50 13.83
C PHE A 223 -8.56 -9.44 14.90
N THR A 224 -7.84 -9.54 16.01
CA THR A 224 -8.23 -10.32 17.19
C THR A 224 -8.53 -9.37 18.35
N ARG A 225 -9.44 -9.77 19.26
CA ARG A 225 -9.69 -9.02 20.50
C ARG A 225 -8.53 -9.21 21.47
N ASP A 226 -8.27 -8.19 22.28
CA ASP A 226 -7.26 -8.27 23.32
C ASP A 226 -7.55 -9.44 24.28
N GLY A 227 -6.51 -10.23 24.60
CA GLY A 227 -6.60 -11.37 25.50
C GLY A 227 -7.00 -12.70 24.85
N MET A 228 -7.25 -12.75 23.54
CA MET A 228 -7.41 -14.00 22.80
C MET A 228 -6.07 -14.51 22.28
N GLU A 229 -5.91 -15.82 22.22
CA GLU A 229 -4.77 -16.45 21.57
C GLU A 229 -4.82 -16.14 20.06
N LYS A 230 -3.66 -15.76 19.52
CA LYS A 230 -3.53 -15.43 18.10
C LYS A 230 -3.14 -16.69 17.32
N ASP A 231 -3.84 -16.91 16.23
CA ASP A 231 -3.52 -17.98 15.28
C ASP A 231 -2.14 -17.77 14.63
N GLU A 232 -1.52 -18.84 14.16
CA GLU A 232 -0.23 -18.80 13.45
C GLU A 232 -0.25 -17.84 12.26
N ARG A 233 -1.36 -17.80 11.52
CA ARG A 233 -1.54 -16.88 10.38
C ARG A 233 -1.56 -15.42 10.83
N THR A 234 -2.26 -15.10 11.90
CA THR A 234 -2.30 -13.76 12.50
C THR A 234 -0.90 -13.31 12.90
N GLN A 235 -0.15 -14.20 13.58
CA GLN A 235 1.23 -13.92 13.98
C GLN A 235 2.15 -13.70 12.78
N SER A 236 2.00 -14.49 11.70
CA SER A 236 2.76 -14.33 10.47
C SER A 236 2.47 -12.99 9.80
N ILE A 237 1.20 -12.60 9.66
CA ILE A 237 0.80 -11.31 9.06
C ILE A 237 1.35 -10.14 9.90
N GLU A 238 1.23 -10.19 11.23
CA GLU A 238 1.79 -9.17 12.11
C GLU A 238 3.32 -9.07 12.01
N ALA A 239 4.02 -10.22 11.95
CA ALA A 239 5.47 -10.26 11.81
C ALA A 239 5.91 -9.65 10.46
N ASP A 240 5.20 -9.94 9.39
CA ASP A 240 5.48 -9.38 8.07
C ASP A 240 5.27 -7.86 8.06
N HIS A 241 4.15 -7.36 8.61
CA HIS A 241 3.89 -5.92 8.72
C HIS A 241 4.96 -5.21 9.55
N LEU A 242 5.35 -5.80 10.69
CA LEU A 242 6.42 -5.26 11.54
C LEU A 242 7.78 -5.22 10.81
N SER A 243 8.10 -6.26 10.04
CA SER A 243 9.35 -6.33 9.29
C SER A 243 9.41 -5.27 8.19
N VAL A 244 8.31 -5.07 7.45
CA VAL A 244 8.18 -4.03 6.41
C VAL A 244 8.28 -2.64 7.04
N ALA A 245 7.53 -2.37 8.11
CA ALA A 245 7.56 -1.07 8.79
C ALA A 245 8.95 -0.74 9.37
N LYS A 246 9.62 -1.75 9.94
CA LYS A 246 10.98 -1.59 10.48
C LYS A 246 11.99 -1.29 9.37
N LYS A 247 11.93 -2.04 8.27
CA LYS A 247 12.79 -1.81 7.11
C LYS A 247 12.59 -0.41 6.53
N ASP A 248 11.33 0.03 6.40
CA ASP A 248 11.01 1.37 5.89
C ASP A 248 11.55 2.48 6.81
N ALA A 249 11.41 2.31 8.13
CA ALA A 249 11.97 3.23 9.11
C ALA A 249 13.51 3.29 9.05
N ASP A 250 14.17 2.14 8.97
CA ASP A 250 15.62 2.04 8.86
C ASP A 250 16.14 2.71 7.58
N ASP A 251 15.45 2.52 6.44
CA ASP A 251 15.76 3.17 5.18
C ASP A 251 15.59 4.70 5.26
N GLN A 252 14.53 5.19 5.89
CA GLN A 252 14.30 6.63 6.08
C GLN A 252 15.38 7.26 6.99
N ILE A 253 15.73 6.59 8.09
CA ILE A 253 16.80 7.02 8.99
C ILE A 253 18.13 7.11 8.23
N LYS A 254 18.44 6.12 7.41
CA LYS A 254 19.66 6.12 6.59
C LYS A 254 19.70 7.30 5.63
N ILE A 255 18.60 7.55 4.89
CA ILE A 255 18.48 8.67 3.95
C ILE A 255 18.71 10.01 4.67
N ILE A 256 18.07 10.20 5.83
CA ILE A 256 18.20 11.44 6.62
C ILE A 256 19.64 11.60 7.12
N ASN A 257 20.26 10.53 7.63
CA ASN A 257 21.63 10.57 8.12
C ASN A 257 22.62 10.90 7.01
N ASP A 258 22.49 10.27 5.83
CA ASP A 258 23.35 10.52 4.67
C ASP A 258 23.20 11.97 4.17
N ALA A 259 21.98 12.47 4.05
CA ALA A 259 21.72 13.85 3.65
C ALA A 259 22.24 14.87 4.69
N THR A 260 22.06 14.59 5.98
CA THR A 260 22.58 15.43 7.07
C THR A 260 24.09 15.45 7.06
N ARG A 261 24.74 14.31 6.82
CA ARG A 261 26.19 14.20 6.69
C ARG A 261 26.72 15.07 5.56
N ILE A 262 26.12 14.97 4.37
CA ILE A 262 26.49 15.78 3.21
C ILE A 262 26.37 17.28 3.55
N ARG A 263 25.26 17.68 4.17
CA ARG A 263 25.02 19.07 4.56
C ARG A 263 26.03 19.58 5.60
N LEU A 264 26.35 18.75 6.59
CA LEU A 264 27.37 19.10 7.60
C LEU A 264 28.77 19.25 6.97
N VAL A 265 29.13 18.35 6.08
CA VAL A 265 30.40 18.46 5.32
C VAL A 265 30.46 19.75 4.53
N ASP A 266 29.37 20.13 3.84
CA ASP A 266 29.31 21.39 3.06
C ASP A 266 29.40 22.64 3.95
N ILE A 267 28.84 22.63 5.15
CA ILE A 267 28.91 23.73 6.11
C ILE A 267 30.31 23.84 6.72
N ILE A 268 30.90 22.70 7.10
CA ILE A 268 32.22 22.67 7.77
C ILE A 268 33.37 22.93 6.77
N LYS A 269 33.20 22.53 5.52
CA LYS A 269 34.19 22.68 4.46
C LYS A 269 34.59 24.13 4.29
N GLY A 270 35.88 24.40 4.43
CA GLY A 270 36.45 25.74 4.29
C GLY A 270 36.40 26.63 5.54
N SER A 271 35.74 26.18 6.61
CA SER A 271 35.72 26.86 7.91
C SER A 271 36.91 26.41 8.77
N LYS A 272 37.49 27.33 9.56
CA LYS A 272 38.58 27.01 10.51
C LYS A 272 38.02 26.25 11.70
N ILE A 273 38.57 25.08 12.00
CA ILE A 273 38.16 24.26 13.13
C ILE A 273 38.67 24.83 14.44
N SER A 274 37.76 25.04 15.38
CA SER A 274 38.07 25.41 16.76
C SER A 274 38.29 24.17 17.64
N LYS A 275 37.42 23.15 17.49
CA LYS A 275 37.48 21.88 18.22
C LYS A 275 36.79 20.81 17.43
N GLY A 276 37.32 19.58 17.37
CA GLY A 276 36.69 18.42 16.75
C GLY A 276 37.54 17.15 16.91
N PRO A 277 36.92 15.97 16.99
CA PRO A 277 37.64 14.70 17.06
C PRO A 277 38.34 14.43 15.72
N GLY A 278 39.57 13.95 15.79
CA GLY A 278 40.37 13.60 14.61
C GLY A 278 40.90 14.77 13.77
N LEU A 279 40.53 16.02 14.08
CA LEU A 279 40.87 17.20 13.32
C LEU A 279 41.82 18.13 14.08
N LYS A 280 42.82 18.72 13.39
CA LYS A 280 43.78 19.65 14.00
C LYS A 280 43.14 21.03 14.18
N LYS A 281 43.31 21.63 15.35
CA LYS A 281 42.84 23.01 15.64
C LYS A 281 43.47 24.00 14.66
N GLY A 282 42.61 24.82 14.03
CA GLY A 282 43.03 25.85 13.06
C GLY A 282 43.20 25.30 11.63
N ALA A 283 42.99 24.01 11.37
CA ALA A 283 43.03 23.46 10.03
C ALA A 283 41.72 23.76 9.26
N ASN A 284 41.83 23.86 7.94
CA ASN A 284 40.71 23.88 7.01
C ASN A 284 40.55 22.47 6.44
N PRO A 285 39.60 21.68 6.88
CA PRO A 285 39.44 20.29 6.42
C PRO A 285 39.04 20.23 4.97
N SER A 286 39.53 19.23 4.24
CA SER A 286 39.02 18.88 2.92
C SER A 286 37.71 18.04 3.06
N ALA A 287 36.96 17.89 1.97
CA ALA A 287 35.78 17.03 1.97
C ALA A 287 36.14 15.58 2.28
N ASP A 288 37.31 15.11 1.85
CA ASP A 288 37.80 13.74 2.08
C ASP A 288 38.10 13.49 3.57
N ASP A 289 38.73 14.44 4.26
CA ASP A 289 39.02 14.35 5.70
C ASP A 289 37.75 14.27 6.54
N LEU A 290 36.66 14.96 6.11
CA LEU A 290 35.35 14.97 6.78
C LEU A 290 34.54 13.73 6.44
N SER A 291 34.76 13.13 5.27
CA SER A 291 34.03 11.93 4.84
C SER A 291 34.34 10.67 5.65
N GLU A 292 35.51 10.62 6.30
CA GLU A 292 35.95 9.51 7.16
C GLU A 292 35.37 9.58 8.58
N LEU A 293 34.81 10.73 8.99
CA LEU A 293 34.26 10.93 10.34
C LEU A 293 32.84 10.35 10.45
N SER A 294 32.48 9.86 11.64
CA SER A 294 31.12 9.47 11.94
C SER A 294 30.16 10.68 12.00
N LEU A 295 28.84 10.47 11.88
CA LEU A 295 27.87 11.56 12.01
C LEU A 295 27.97 12.25 13.38
N ASP A 296 28.15 11.48 14.46
CA ASP A 296 28.30 11.98 15.83
C ASP A 296 29.59 12.83 15.99
N ASP A 297 30.67 12.41 15.34
CA ASP A 297 31.91 13.17 15.32
C ASP A 297 31.73 14.49 14.56
N LEU A 298 31.07 14.47 13.41
CA LEU A 298 30.76 15.70 12.64
C LEU A 298 29.88 16.68 13.43
N LEU A 299 28.88 16.19 14.16
CA LEU A 299 28.02 17.02 15.03
C LEU A 299 28.80 17.64 16.22
N SER A 300 29.89 17.01 16.63
CA SER A 300 30.77 17.52 17.73
C SER A 300 31.81 18.54 17.28
N VAL A 301 31.99 18.72 15.96
CA VAL A 301 32.91 19.71 15.40
C VAL A 301 32.43 21.12 15.67
N ARG A 302 33.30 21.98 16.18
CA ARG A 302 33.06 23.43 16.34
C ARG A 302 34.00 24.20 15.44
N THR A 303 33.42 25.15 14.74
CA THR A 303 34.15 26.06 13.86
C THR A 303 34.43 27.40 14.57
N SER A 304 35.30 28.22 13.98
CA SER A 304 35.56 29.60 14.47
C SER A 304 34.51 30.60 13.95
N ASP A 305 33.64 30.18 13.03
CA ASP A 305 32.56 30.97 12.48
C ASP A 305 31.28 30.71 13.24
N ASP A 306 30.66 31.74 13.86
CA ASP A 306 29.41 31.66 14.62
C ASP A 306 28.24 31.22 13.76
N SER A 307 28.31 31.39 12.44
CA SER A 307 27.25 30.99 11.50
C SER A 307 27.26 29.49 11.18
N ALA A 308 28.32 28.76 11.53
CA ALA A 308 28.50 27.35 11.26
C ALA A 308 28.44 26.47 12.55
N ASN A 309 28.25 27.07 13.70
CA ASN A 309 28.04 26.44 15.00
C ASN A 309 26.55 26.45 15.37
#